data_2efb0feef585a774566ea14758ec4af8
#
_entry.id   2efb0feef585a774566ea14758ec4af8
#
_cell.length_a   1.000
_cell.length_b   1.000
_cell.length_c   1.000
_cell.angle_alpha   90.00
_cell.angle_beta   90.00
_cell.angle_gamma   90.00
#
_symmetry.space_group_name_H-M   'P 1'
#
loop_
_entity.id
_entity.type
_entity.pdbx_description
1 polymer ?
#
loop_
_entity_poly.entity_id
_entity_poly.type
_entity_poly.pdbx_seq_one_letter_code
_entity_poly.pdbx_strand_id
1 'polypeptide(L)'
;GIPSFDGKGSDQNIGEFWKGYDARKELLRVRVVEAWKTEQGEVRLVLYSLGKLQGSNKSASPLIAAYLGLPKGKESKPGIVHVHGGGQRANRKRVADWMTMGYACVSINWGGKVLEKADTPNTDWDGLAAGFIRQGVTKADQLDHHNTVRPDPNTLFKEPHPLNSSWNLISICVRRALTMLEQTEGVDPDRLGVEG
;
A
#
# COMPACT_ATOMS: atom_id res chain seq x y z
N GLY A 1 1.36 26.54 -8.52
CA GLY A 1 -0.03 26.42 -8.92
C GLY A 1 -0.33 24.99 -9.25
N ILE A 2 -1.48 24.49 -8.84
CA ILE A 2 -1.98 23.16 -9.25
C ILE A 2 -2.25 23.25 -10.74
N PRO A 3 -1.73 22.32 -11.58
CA PRO A 3 -2.12 22.30 -12.99
C PRO A 3 -3.63 22.15 -13.09
N SER A 4 -4.32 23.08 -13.71
CA SER A 4 -5.74 22.92 -13.98
C SER A 4 -5.92 21.82 -15.03
N PHE A 5 -6.68 20.81 -14.67
CA PHE A 5 -7.13 19.76 -15.60
C PHE A 5 -8.21 20.42 -16.48
N ASP A 6 -7.88 20.85 -17.68
CA ASP A 6 -8.84 21.48 -18.60
C ASP A 6 -9.67 20.48 -19.42
N GLY A 7 -9.55 19.19 -19.12
CA GLY A 7 -10.31 18.10 -19.76
C GLY A 7 -10.02 17.92 -21.27
N LYS A 8 -9.15 18.71 -21.84
CA LYS A 8 -8.65 18.49 -23.19
C LYS A 8 -7.50 17.51 -23.06
N GLY A 9 -7.64 16.31 -23.62
CA GLY A 9 -6.65 15.27 -23.60
C GLY A 9 -5.30 15.80 -24.03
N SER A 10 -4.57 16.34 -23.06
CA SER A 10 -3.18 16.67 -23.26
C SER A 10 -2.42 15.36 -23.24
N ASP A 11 -1.46 15.21 -24.11
CA ASP A 11 -0.42 14.18 -24.10
C ASP A 11 0.42 14.28 -22.81
N GLN A 12 -0.24 14.36 -21.64
CA GLN A 12 0.45 14.42 -20.37
C GLN A 12 1.14 13.06 -20.17
N ASN A 13 2.41 13.07 -20.49
CA ASN A 13 3.27 11.93 -20.31
C ASN A 13 3.21 11.52 -18.83
N ILE A 14 2.68 10.35 -18.55
CA ILE A 14 2.57 9.79 -17.20
C ILE A 14 3.95 9.76 -16.51
N GLY A 15 5.04 9.67 -17.28
CA GLY A 15 6.41 9.79 -16.79
C GLY A 15 6.70 11.14 -16.15
N GLU A 16 6.21 12.22 -16.71
CA GLU A 16 6.38 13.57 -16.13
C GLU A 16 5.59 13.71 -14.82
N PHE A 17 4.40 13.09 -14.74
CA PHE A 17 3.61 13.10 -13.52
C PHE A 17 4.34 12.41 -12.35
N TRP A 18 5.06 11.32 -12.61
CA TRP A 18 5.83 10.57 -11.62
C TRP A 18 7.29 11.03 -11.51
N LYS A 19 7.68 12.07 -12.24
CA LYS A 19 9.05 12.60 -12.22
C LYS A 19 9.46 13.03 -10.81
N GLY A 20 10.59 12.50 -10.37
CA GLY A 20 11.12 12.78 -9.03
C GLY A 20 10.53 11.92 -7.90
N TYR A 21 9.52 11.08 -8.18
CA TYR A 21 9.08 10.09 -7.22
C TYR A 21 9.93 8.82 -7.32
N ASP A 22 10.58 8.47 -6.23
CA ASP A 22 11.34 7.22 -6.08
C ASP A 22 10.86 6.47 -4.84
N ALA A 23 10.30 5.27 -5.07
CA ALA A 23 9.80 4.41 -4.00
C ALA A 23 10.90 3.89 -3.05
N ARG A 24 12.17 3.96 -3.46
CA ARG A 24 13.35 3.50 -2.70
C ARG A 24 13.99 4.60 -1.87
N LYS A 25 13.66 5.86 -2.13
CA LYS A 25 14.32 7.02 -1.53
C LYS A 25 14.24 7.07 0.00
N GLU A 26 13.09 6.69 0.55
CA GLU A 26 12.86 6.70 1.97
C GLU A 26 12.85 5.29 2.56
N LEU A 27 13.36 5.14 3.78
CA LEU A 27 13.33 3.84 4.47
C LEU A 27 11.91 3.31 4.62
N LEU A 28 11.71 2.05 4.35
CA LEU A 28 10.42 1.35 4.53
C LEU A 28 10.04 1.21 6.00
N ARG A 29 11.01 1.14 6.90
CA ARG A 29 10.81 0.95 8.34
C ARG A 29 9.87 -0.23 8.63
N VAL A 30 10.08 -1.33 7.96
CA VAL A 30 9.24 -2.53 8.12
C VAL A 30 9.30 -3.00 9.55
N ARG A 31 8.14 -3.17 10.16
CA ARG A 31 7.97 -3.73 11.51
C ARG A 31 7.10 -4.97 11.43
N VAL A 32 7.62 -6.09 11.86
CA VAL A 32 6.83 -7.32 12.04
C VAL A 32 6.00 -7.19 13.31
N VAL A 33 4.69 -7.34 13.18
CA VAL A 33 3.72 -7.27 14.28
C VAL A 33 3.45 -8.67 14.83
N GLU A 34 3.22 -9.61 13.92
CA GLU A 34 2.94 -11.01 14.23
C GLU A 34 3.49 -11.90 13.11
N ALA A 35 3.84 -13.13 13.42
CA ALA A 35 4.32 -14.11 12.46
C ALA A 35 3.73 -15.50 12.73
N TRP A 36 3.38 -16.19 11.66
CA TRP A 36 2.80 -17.53 11.69
C TRP A 36 3.61 -18.48 10.81
N LYS A 37 4.06 -19.59 11.37
CA LYS A 37 4.64 -20.68 10.59
C LYS A 37 3.53 -21.50 9.94
N THR A 38 3.73 -21.85 8.67
CA THR A 38 2.84 -22.70 7.87
C THR A 38 3.64 -23.85 7.26
N GLU A 39 2.95 -24.79 6.66
CA GLU A 39 3.62 -25.86 5.91
C GLU A 39 4.42 -25.32 4.73
N GLN A 40 3.98 -24.24 4.12
CA GLN A 40 4.62 -23.63 2.95
C GLN A 40 5.75 -22.65 3.31
N GLY A 41 5.80 -22.15 4.54
CA GLY A 41 6.78 -21.15 4.96
C GLY A 41 6.32 -20.34 6.16
N GLU A 42 6.49 -19.03 6.09
CA GLU A 42 6.09 -18.10 7.16
C GLU A 42 5.23 -16.96 6.57
N VAL A 43 4.14 -16.64 7.26
CA VAL A 43 3.34 -15.44 6.98
C VAL A 43 3.55 -14.46 8.12
N ARG A 44 3.78 -13.19 7.80
CA ARG A 44 3.97 -12.10 8.74
C ARG A 44 2.90 -11.03 8.54
N LEU A 45 2.34 -10.50 9.61
CA LEU A 45 1.71 -9.20 9.58
C LEU A 45 2.79 -8.14 9.76
N VAL A 46 2.91 -7.23 8.81
CA VAL A 46 3.89 -6.16 8.84
C VAL A 46 3.22 -4.80 8.72
N LEU A 47 3.88 -3.78 9.29
CA LEU A 47 3.61 -2.38 8.99
C LEU A 47 4.82 -1.80 8.28
N TYR A 48 4.59 -1.06 7.21
CA TYR A 48 5.66 -0.37 6.49
C TYR A 48 5.31 1.08 6.19
N SER A 49 6.32 1.92 6.10
CA SER A 49 6.15 3.35 5.85
C SER A 49 5.80 3.62 4.38
N LEU A 50 4.78 4.43 4.16
CA LEU A 50 4.44 4.97 2.84
C LEU A 50 5.48 6.00 2.33
N GLY A 51 6.23 6.60 3.22
CA GLY A 51 7.05 7.77 2.95
C GLY A 51 6.29 9.07 3.21
N LYS A 52 6.97 10.19 3.06
CA LYS A 52 6.37 11.51 3.20
C LYS A 52 5.41 11.78 2.05
N LEU A 53 4.30 12.44 2.36
CA LEU A 53 3.43 12.96 1.33
C LEU A 53 4.13 14.09 0.56
N GLN A 54 3.87 14.18 -0.73
CA GLN A 54 4.45 15.23 -1.57
C GLN A 54 3.93 16.60 -1.14
N GLY A 55 4.83 17.58 -1.04
CA GLY A 55 4.49 18.93 -0.58
C GLY A 55 4.20 19.05 0.93
N SER A 56 4.24 17.96 1.69
CA SER A 56 3.99 18.00 3.13
C SER A 56 5.24 18.41 3.90
N ASN A 57 5.06 19.35 4.84
CA ASN A 57 6.07 19.72 5.83
C ASN A 57 6.04 18.80 7.06
N LYS A 58 5.11 17.84 7.13
CA LYS A 58 5.00 16.93 8.25
C LYS A 58 6.09 15.85 8.18
N SER A 59 6.68 15.56 9.32
CA SER A 59 7.66 14.48 9.45
C SER A 59 7.01 13.09 9.49
N ALA A 60 5.74 13.02 9.84
CA ALA A 60 4.99 11.78 9.94
C ALA A 60 4.72 11.18 8.55
N SER A 61 4.79 9.88 8.48
CA SER A 61 4.54 9.09 7.29
C SER A 61 3.46 8.06 7.59
N PRO A 62 2.43 7.91 6.75
CA PRO A 62 1.45 6.86 6.93
C PRO A 62 2.08 5.48 7.01
N LEU A 63 1.49 4.61 7.83
CA LEU A 63 1.88 3.21 7.95
C LEU A 63 0.85 2.33 7.24
N ILE A 64 1.32 1.45 6.40
CA ILE A 64 0.48 0.51 5.66
C ILE A 64 0.65 -0.88 6.28
N ALA A 65 -0.46 -1.49 6.65
CA ALA A 65 -0.49 -2.88 7.08
C ALA A 65 -0.50 -3.81 5.87
N ALA A 66 0.21 -4.93 5.97
CA ALA A 66 0.22 -5.95 4.92
C ALA A 66 0.51 -7.33 5.51
N TYR A 67 0.04 -8.38 4.84
CA TYR A 67 0.53 -9.72 5.06
C TYR A 67 1.66 -10.02 4.09
N LEU A 68 2.82 -10.40 4.63
CA LEU A 68 3.99 -10.84 3.87
C LEU A 68 4.16 -12.34 4.04
N GLY A 69 4.12 -13.09 2.95
CA GLY A 69 4.38 -14.53 2.93
C GLY A 69 5.73 -14.85 2.31
N LEU A 70 6.47 -15.70 2.99
CA LEU A 70 7.82 -16.13 2.60
C LEU A 70 7.84 -17.66 2.48
N PRO A 71 7.88 -18.20 1.25
CA PRO A 71 7.95 -19.66 1.06
C PRO A 71 9.23 -20.25 1.62
N LYS A 72 9.17 -21.53 2.02
CA LYS A 72 10.35 -22.31 2.39
C LYS A 72 11.34 -22.46 1.23
N GLY A 73 12.55 -22.79 1.58
CA GLY A 73 13.62 -23.14 0.65
C GLY A 73 14.69 -22.08 0.56
N LYS A 74 15.87 -22.52 0.07
CA LYS A 74 17.08 -21.66 -0.05
C LYS A 74 17.15 -20.93 -1.38
N GLU A 75 16.31 -21.32 -2.34
CA GLU A 75 16.30 -20.70 -3.67
C GLU A 75 15.66 -19.32 -3.62
N SER A 76 16.14 -18.42 -4.44
CA SER A 76 15.53 -17.12 -4.63
C SER A 76 14.15 -17.25 -5.28
N LYS A 77 13.13 -16.64 -4.67
CA LYS A 77 11.72 -16.77 -5.05
C LYS A 77 11.25 -15.55 -5.83
N PRO A 78 10.41 -15.72 -6.86
CA PRO A 78 9.71 -14.59 -7.44
C PRO A 78 8.80 -13.94 -6.40
N GLY A 79 8.54 -12.66 -6.55
CA GLY A 79 7.69 -11.90 -5.63
C GLY A 79 6.47 -11.31 -6.31
N ILE A 80 5.35 -11.25 -5.59
CA ILE A 80 4.12 -10.66 -6.08
C ILE A 80 3.45 -9.77 -5.03
N VAL A 81 2.96 -8.61 -5.46
CA VAL A 81 2.11 -7.75 -4.64
C VAL A 81 0.66 -8.00 -5.02
N HIS A 82 -0.14 -8.46 -4.07
CA HIS A 82 -1.59 -8.59 -4.20
C HIS A 82 -2.27 -7.32 -3.73
N VAL A 83 -3.10 -6.75 -4.61
CA VAL A 83 -3.89 -5.54 -4.37
C VAL A 83 -5.36 -5.95 -4.30
N HIS A 84 -5.96 -5.87 -3.12
CA HIS A 84 -7.37 -6.23 -2.96
C HIS A 84 -8.30 -5.23 -3.65
N GLY A 85 -9.47 -5.71 -4.10
CA GLY A 85 -10.51 -4.88 -4.69
C GLY A 85 -11.25 -4.02 -3.67
N GLY A 86 -12.13 -3.19 -4.19
CA GLY A 86 -13.00 -2.35 -3.38
C GLY A 86 -13.85 -3.15 -2.37
N GLY A 87 -14.00 -2.66 -1.12
CA GLY A 87 -14.75 -3.35 -0.05
C GLY A 87 -14.01 -4.51 0.62
N GLN A 88 -12.81 -4.82 0.15
CA GLN A 88 -11.99 -5.90 0.65
C GLN A 88 -10.90 -5.40 1.61
N ARG A 89 -10.02 -6.28 2.01
CA ARG A 89 -8.87 -6.03 2.87
C ARG A 89 -7.71 -6.93 2.48
N ALA A 90 -6.53 -6.67 3.02
CA ALA A 90 -5.41 -7.60 2.90
C ALA A 90 -5.83 -9.02 3.29
N ASN A 91 -5.36 -10.02 2.54
CA ASN A 91 -5.87 -11.39 2.63
C ASN A 91 -4.74 -12.39 2.88
N ARG A 92 -4.70 -12.92 4.13
CA ARG A 92 -3.71 -13.89 4.54
C ARG A 92 -3.80 -15.22 3.78
N LYS A 93 -5.03 -15.65 3.45
CA LYS A 93 -5.23 -16.86 2.66
C LYS A 93 -4.67 -16.70 1.24
N ARG A 94 -4.88 -15.53 0.61
CA ARG A 94 -4.33 -15.24 -0.72
C ARG A 94 -2.80 -15.30 -0.73
N VAL A 95 -2.19 -14.78 0.34
CA VAL A 95 -0.73 -14.89 0.54
C VAL A 95 -0.29 -16.36 0.61
N ALA A 96 -1.00 -17.18 1.39
CA ALA A 96 -0.71 -18.63 1.49
C ALA A 96 -0.89 -19.35 0.14
N ASP A 97 -1.91 -19.01 -0.63
CA ASP A 97 -2.14 -19.56 -1.97
C ASP A 97 -0.94 -19.27 -2.90
N TRP A 98 -0.42 -18.04 -2.91
CA TRP A 98 0.77 -17.67 -3.68
C TRP A 98 2.04 -18.39 -3.19
N MET A 99 2.19 -18.57 -1.87
CA MET A 99 3.31 -19.34 -1.31
C MET A 99 3.28 -20.80 -1.77
N THR A 100 2.10 -21.40 -1.91
CA THR A 100 1.94 -22.76 -2.44
C THR A 100 2.45 -22.89 -3.88
N MET A 101 2.35 -21.81 -4.65
CA MET A 101 2.90 -21.71 -6.00
C MET A 101 4.39 -21.30 -6.05
N GLY A 102 5.03 -21.15 -4.88
CA GLY A 102 6.45 -20.82 -4.76
C GLY A 102 6.78 -19.32 -4.83
N TYR A 103 5.78 -18.44 -4.71
CA TYR A 103 5.97 -16.99 -4.72
C TYR A 103 6.06 -16.42 -3.30
N ALA A 104 7.00 -15.50 -3.07
CA ALA A 104 6.83 -14.55 -1.99
C ALA A 104 5.68 -13.61 -2.33
N CYS A 105 4.82 -13.30 -1.35
CA CYS A 105 3.64 -12.49 -1.62
C CYS A 105 3.43 -11.42 -0.54
N VAL A 106 3.11 -10.19 -0.98
CA VAL A 106 2.65 -9.12 -0.08
C VAL A 106 1.22 -8.78 -0.43
N SER A 107 0.28 -8.99 0.49
CA SER A 107 -1.08 -8.49 0.37
C SER A 107 -1.24 -7.22 1.18
N ILE A 108 -1.35 -6.07 0.51
CA ILE A 108 -1.42 -4.75 1.14
C ILE A 108 -2.84 -4.41 1.59
N ASN A 109 -2.98 -3.75 2.74
CA ASN A 109 -4.26 -3.25 3.25
C ASN A 109 -4.41 -1.74 2.99
N TRP A 110 -4.40 -1.38 1.71
CA TRP A 110 -4.40 0.02 1.29
C TRP A 110 -5.66 0.79 1.71
N GLY A 111 -6.82 0.14 1.77
CA GLY A 111 -8.08 0.76 2.15
C GLY A 111 -8.23 1.00 3.66
N GLY A 112 -7.41 0.36 4.49
CA GLY A 112 -7.48 0.50 5.94
C GLY A 112 -8.66 -0.22 6.61
N LYS A 113 -9.42 -1.04 5.86
CA LYS A 113 -10.48 -1.87 6.47
C LYS A 113 -9.90 -2.76 7.56
N VAL A 114 -10.61 -2.91 8.66
CA VAL A 114 -10.18 -3.73 9.81
C VAL A 114 -9.77 -5.13 9.34
N LEU A 115 -8.60 -5.57 9.76
CA LEU A 115 -8.08 -6.91 9.49
C LEU A 115 -8.87 -7.97 10.28
N GLU A 116 -8.40 -9.20 10.33
CA GLU A 116 -9.14 -10.33 10.91
C GLU A 116 -9.54 -10.14 12.37
N LYS A 117 -8.77 -9.36 13.14
CA LYS A 117 -9.07 -9.02 14.53
C LYS A 117 -9.15 -7.51 14.69
N ALA A 118 -10.14 -7.02 15.42
CA ALA A 118 -10.42 -5.60 15.57
C ALA A 118 -9.30 -4.79 16.25
N ASP A 119 -8.54 -5.43 17.12
CA ASP A 119 -7.41 -4.86 17.86
C ASP A 119 -6.06 -5.03 17.15
N THR A 120 -6.06 -5.68 15.99
CA THR A 120 -4.85 -5.86 15.21
C THR A 120 -4.36 -4.52 14.66
N PRO A 121 -3.07 -4.19 14.82
CA PRO A 121 -2.48 -3.02 14.17
C PRO A 121 -2.77 -3.02 12.68
N ASN A 122 -3.28 -1.89 12.18
CA ASN A 122 -3.80 -1.75 10.83
C ASN A 122 -3.12 -0.58 10.12
N THR A 123 -3.46 -0.38 8.86
CA THR A 123 -3.09 0.80 8.11
C THR A 123 -3.50 2.04 8.88
N ASP A 124 -2.54 2.90 9.13
CA ASP A 124 -2.71 4.18 9.78
C ASP A 124 -2.26 5.28 8.83
N TRP A 125 -3.23 6.00 8.32
CA TRP A 125 -3.00 7.13 7.44
C TRP A 125 -2.53 8.37 8.21
N ASP A 126 -2.24 8.28 9.53
CA ASP A 126 -1.69 9.33 10.40
C ASP A 126 -2.54 10.61 10.36
N GLY A 127 -3.83 10.45 10.64
CA GLY A 127 -4.80 11.54 10.56
C GLY A 127 -5.14 11.96 9.12
N LEU A 128 -4.48 11.39 8.12
CA LEU A 128 -4.89 11.54 6.73
C LEU A 128 -6.24 10.87 6.48
N ALA A 129 -6.57 9.85 7.25
CA ALA A 129 -7.92 9.35 7.31
C ALA A 129 -8.93 10.50 7.44
N ALA A 130 -8.62 11.53 8.23
CA ALA A 130 -9.44 12.73 8.32
C ALA A 130 -9.57 13.50 6.99
N GLY A 131 -8.57 13.42 6.12
CA GLY A 131 -8.61 14.02 4.77
C GLY A 131 -9.35 13.15 3.74
N PHE A 132 -9.42 11.83 3.97
CA PHE A 132 -10.22 10.90 3.16
C PHE A 132 -11.68 10.86 3.58
N ILE A 133 -12.01 11.42 4.74
CA ILE A 133 -13.30 11.26 5.36
C ILE A 133 -14.23 12.38 4.93
N ARG A 134 -15.38 11.98 4.43
CA ARG A 134 -16.52 12.87 4.30
C ARG A 134 -17.00 13.29 5.68
N GLN A 135 -17.30 14.55 5.82
CA GLN A 135 -17.94 15.06 7.04
C GLN A 135 -19.22 14.25 7.34
N GLY A 136 -19.34 13.71 8.55
CA GLY A 136 -20.48 12.88 8.95
C GLY A 136 -20.30 11.37 8.82
N VAL A 137 -19.13 10.89 8.36
CA VAL A 137 -18.84 9.45 8.29
C VAL A 137 -18.36 8.94 9.65
N THR A 138 -18.83 7.78 10.07
CA THR A 138 -18.43 7.18 11.36
C THR A 138 -16.95 6.76 11.34
N LYS A 139 -16.33 6.61 12.51
CA LYS A 139 -14.94 6.16 12.61
C LYS A 139 -14.71 4.79 11.98
N ALA A 140 -15.70 3.90 12.01
CA ALA A 140 -15.65 2.60 11.37
C ALA A 140 -15.66 2.73 9.84
N ASP A 141 -16.51 3.62 9.31
CA ASP A 141 -16.60 3.89 7.88
C ASP A 141 -15.37 4.64 7.36
N GLN A 142 -14.70 5.38 8.24
CA GLN A 142 -13.46 6.10 7.93
C GLN A 142 -12.31 5.17 7.53
N LEU A 143 -12.34 3.95 8.00
CA LEU A 143 -11.37 2.92 7.68
C LEU A 143 -11.80 2.11 6.44
N ASP A 144 -12.97 2.40 5.87
CA ASP A 144 -13.45 1.76 4.65
C ASP A 144 -12.87 2.45 3.40
N HIS A 145 -12.31 1.67 2.50
CA HIS A 145 -11.73 2.10 1.24
C HIS A 145 -12.70 2.88 0.34
N HIS A 146 -14.01 2.71 0.47
CA HIS A 146 -15.00 3.48 -0.28
C HIS A 146 -14.87 4.98 -0.08
N ASN A 147 -14.37 5.39 1.07
CA ASN A 147 -14.12 6.79 1.37
C ASN A 147 -12.80 7.29 0.79
N THR A 148 -11.91 6.37 0.38
CA THR A 148 -10.58 6.69 -0.14
C THR A 148 -10.48 6.58 -1.67
N VAL A 149 -11.42 5.91 -2.32
CA VAL A 149 -11.32 5.54 -3.74
C VAL A 149 -12.08 6.46 -4.68
N ARG A 150 -13.03 7.26 -4.21
CA ARG A 150 -13.77 8.18 -5.08
C ARG A 150 -12.91 9.39 -5.44
N PRO A 151 -12.54 9.57 -6.72
CA PRO A 151 -11.86 10.77 -7.15
C PRO A 151 -12.87 11.93 -7.14
N ASP A 152 -12.96 12.60 -6.02
CA ASP A 152 -13.67 13.86 -5.89
C ASP A 152 -12.75 14.90 -5.22
N PRO A 153 -13.07 16.19 -5.25
CA PRO A 153 -12.27 17.23 -4.61
C PRO A 153 -12.02 16.99 -3.11
N ASN A 154 -12.86 16.20 -2.45
CA ASN A 154 -12.72 15.88 -1.03
C ASN A 154 -11.72 14.75 -0.77
N THR A 155 -11.27 14.04 -1.81
CA THR A 155 -10.23 13.01 -1.73
C THR A 155 -8.83 13.56 -2.07
N LEU A 156 -8.74 14.82 -2.42
CA LEU A 156 -7.49 15.56 -2.48
C LEU A 156 -7.22 16.12 -1.09
N PHE A 157 -6.11 15.72 -0.52
CA PHE A 157 -5.74 16.07 0.83
C PHE A 157 -5.51 17.52 1.12
N LYS A 158 -5.38 17.78 2.44
CA LYS A 158 -4.82 19.03 3.01
C LYS A 158 -3.48 19.44 2.38
N GLU A 159 -2.76 18.48 1.81
CA GLU A 159 -1.55 18.71 1.02
C GLU A 159 -1.93 18.65 -0.46
N PRO A 160 -2.16 19.79 -1.13
CA PRO A 160 -2.71 19.83 -2.48
C PRO A 160 -1.67 19.47 -3.55
N HIS A 161 -1.32 18.20 -3.62
CA HIS A 161 -0.42 17.66 -4.63
C HIS A 161 -1.10 16.48 -5.35
N PRO A 162 -1.03 16.38 -6.69
CA PRO A 162 -1.69 15.31 -7.42
C PRO A 162 -1.32 13.91 -6.96
N LEU A 163 -0.07 13.68 -6.54
CA LEU A 163 0.38 12.39 -5.99
C LEU A 163 -0.28 12.03 -4.65
N ASN A 164 -0.93 12.97 -3.98
CA ASN A 164 -1.65 12.72 -2.72
C ASN A 164 -3.13 12.39 -2.95
N SER A 165 -3.57 12.23 -4.20
CA SER A 165 -4.90 11.69 -4.48
C SER A 165 -4.99 10.22 -4.07
N SER A 166 -6.18 9.74 -3.71
CA SER A 166 -6.39 8.36 -3.25
C SER A 166 -5.81 7.32 -4.20
N TRP A 167 -6.06 7.46 -5.50
CA TRP A 167 -5.58 6.53 -6.51
C TRP A 167 -4.05 6.51 -6.61
N ASN A 168 -3.42 7.68 -6.51
CA ASN A 168 -1.97 7.76 -6.55
C ASN A 168 -1.34 7.24 -5.26
N LEU A 169 -1.98 7.46 -4.12
CA LEU A 169 -1.53 6.89 -2.84
C LEU A 169 -1.62 5.36 -2.85
N ILE A 170 -2.67 4.75 -3.46
CA ILE A 170 -2.73 3.30 -3.65
C ILE A 170 -1.55 2.83 -4.52
N SER A 171 -1.27 3.54 -5.62
CA SER A 171 -0.12 3.24 -6.49
C SER A 171 1.20 3.35 -5.74
N ILE A 172 1.35 4.34 -4.84
CA ILE A 172 2.51 4.48 -3.97
C ILE A 172 2.60 3.30 -2.98
N CYS A 173 1.48 2.87 -2.38
CA CYS A 173 1.47 1.67 -1.52
C CYS A 173 2.02 0.45 -2.25
N VAL A 174 1.58 0.22 -3.49
CA VAL A 174 2.03 -0.90 -4.33
C VAL A 174 3.53 -0.79 -4.64
N ARG A 175 3.98 0.38 -5.09
CA ARG A 175 5.41 0.60 -5.42
C ARG A 175 6.31 0.41 -4.21
N ARG A 176 5.86 0.84 -3.03
CA ARG A 176 6.59 0.63 -1.76
C ARG A 176 6.58 -0.85 -1.34
N ALA A 177 5.48 -1.58 -1.59
CA ALA A 177 5.42 -3.02 -1.35
C ALA A 177 6.34 -3.81 -2.30
N LEU A 178 6.47 -3.39 -3.55
CA LEU A 178 7.48 -3.95 -4.48
C LEU A 178 8.90 -3.71 -3.95
N THR A 179 9.19 -2.49 -3.46
CA THR A 179 10.48 -2.19 -2.83
C THR A 179 10.73 -3.07 -1.58
N MET A 180 9.68 -3.38 -0.81
CA MET A 180 9.81 -4.30 0.32
C MET A 180 10.18 -5.71 -0.14
N LEU A 181 9.54 -6.23 -1.19
CA LEU A 181 9.90 -7.53 -1.78
C LEU A 181 11.33 -7.54 -2.30
N GLU A 182 11.72 -6.51 -3.05
CA GLU A 182 13.07 -6.32 -3.58
C GLU A 182 14.16 -6.38 -2.49
N GLN A 183 13.86 -5.84 -1.30
CA GLN A 183 14.77 -5.79 -0.16
C GLN A 183 14.65 -7.00 0.77
N THR A 184 13.71 -7.91 0.49
CA THR A 184 13.48 -9.08 1.33
C THR A 184 14.44 -10.21 0.95
N GLU A 185 15.19 -10.69 1.93
CA GLU A 185 16.10 -11.84 1.73
C GLU A 185 15.33 -13.05 1.19
N GLY A 186 15.91 -13.72 0.18
CA GLY A 186 15.30 -14.88 -0.49
C GLY A 186 14.26 -14.53 -1.55
N VAL A 187 14.04 -13.25 -1.85
CA VAL A 187 13.23 -12.80 -2.99
C VAL A 187 14.14 -12.36 -4.14
N ASP A 188 13.78 -12.72 -5.36
CA ASP A 188 14.47 -12.34 -6.57
C ASP A 188 13.99 -10.95 -7.02
N PRO A 189 14.82 -9.92 -6.96
CA PRO A 189 14.43 -8.56 -7.30
C PRO A 189 14.10 -8.36 -8.77
N ASP A 190 14.56 -9.26 -9.64
CA ASP A 190 14.31 -9.21 -11.09
C ASP A 190 13.02 -9.93 -11.51
N ARG A 191 12.37 -10.62 -10.56
CA ARG A 191 11.13 -11.38 -10.81
C ARG A 191 9.99 -10.93 -9.90
N LEU A 192 9.64 -9.66 -10.00
CA LEU A 192 8.57 -9.05 -9.22
C LEU A 192 7.35 -8.74 -10.10
N GLY A 193 6.16 -8.92 -9.54
CA GLY A 193 4.90 -8.64 -10.22
C GLY A 193 3.83 -8.06 -9.31
N VAL A 194 2.71 -7.68 -9.91
CA VAL A 194 1.51 -7.17 -9.23
C VAL A 194 0.30 -7.92 -9.72
N GLU A 195 -0.60 -8.24 -8.81
CA GLU A 195 -1.90 -8.89 -9.08
C GLU A 195 -3.00 -8.14 -8.30
N GLY A 196 -4.16 -7.95 -8.92
CA GLY A 196 -5.31 -7.31 -8.32
C GLY A 196 -6.61 -7.53 -9.05
#